data_8161ff926b4e16c3ecea277d20d3df38
#
_entry.id   8161ff926b4e16c3ecea277d20d3df38
#
_cell.length_a   1.000
_cell.length_b   1.000
_cell.length_c   1.000
_cell.angle_alpha   90.00
_cell.angle_beta   90.00
_cell.angle_gamma   90.00
#
_symmetry.space_group_name_H-M   'P 1'
#
loop_
_entity.id
_entity.type
_entity.pdbx_description
1 polymer ?
#
loop_
_entity_poly.entity_id
_entity_poly.type
_entity_poly.pdbx_seq_one_letter_code
_entity_poly.pdbx_strand_id
1 'polypeptide(L)'
;MKLVKHLANLGYGSRKQVAQMFREGRITDADGEVMYADDPLDHDNLRVDGEPLDPPQGMLLMLHKPVGYTCSTKDPGRIVYDLLPPRYRLRSPLLSTVGRLDRDTSGLLLFTDDGALLHRISSPKSKLSKVYEATLASDLRGDEANIFASGTLMLESEQTPLMPAEIEVIDARHVRLTLH
;
A
#
# COMPACT_ATOMS: atom_id res chain seq x y z
N MET A 1 -6.62 15.75 -25.03
CA MET A 1 -5.62 14.72 -24.63
C MET A 1 -5.55 14.46 -23.10
N LYS A 2 -6.45 14.99 -22.31
CA LYS A 2 -6.53 14.71 -20.86
C LYS A 2 -6.91 13.24 -20.58
N LEU A 3 -7.89 12.69 -21.33
CA LEU A 3 -8.36 11.30 -21.19
C LEU A 3 -7.26 10.29 -21.46
N VAL A 4 -6.45 10.46 -22.52
CA VAL A 4 -5.33 9.56 -22.84
C VAL A 4 -4.32 9.50 -21.69
N LYS A 5 -3.99 10.65 -21.08
CA LYS A 5 -3.09 10.69 -19.93
C LYS A 5 -3.71 10.03 -18.70
N HIS A 6 -4.99 10.29 -18.46
CA HIS A 6 -5.73 9.73 -17.34
C HIS A 6 -5.73 8.20 -17.37
N LEU A 7 -6.18 7.60 -18.48
CA LEU A 7 -6.22 6.15 -18.64
C LEU A 7 -4.81 5.52 -18.62
N ALA A 8 -3.82 6.17 -19.22
CA ALA A 8 -2.44 5.69 -19.16
C ALA A 8 -1.91 5.70 -17.73
N ASN A 9 -2.22 6.72 -16.93
CA ASN A 9 -1.83 6.78 -15.53
C ASN A 9 -2.53 5.72 -14.66
N LEU A 10 -3.74 5.31 -15.01
CA LEU A 10 -4.44 4.20 -14.36
C LEU A 10 -3.90 2.81 -14.75
N GLY A 11 -2.96 2.74 -15.70
CA GLY A 11 -2.32 1.50 -16.10
C GLY A 11 -2.98 0.75 -17.24
N TYR A 12 -3.92 1.37 -17.99
CA TYR A 12 -4.57 0.76 -19.15
C TYR A 12 -3.63 0.57 -20.35
N GLY A 13 -2.45 1.16 -20.31
CA GLY A 13 -1.41 1.03 -21.31
C GLY A 13 -0.56 2.30 -21.45
N SER A 14 0.43 2.26 -22.33
CA SER A 14 1.16 3.47 -22.73
C SER A 14 0.21 4.47 -23.39
N ARG A 15 0.58 5.76 -23.41
CA ARG A 15 -0.23 6.80 -24.10
C ARG A 15 -0.54 6.43 -25.56
N LYS A 16 0.39 5.77 -26.26
CA LYS A 16 0.19 5.31 -27.64
C LYS A 16 -0.88 4.21 -27.71
N GLN A 17 -0.83 3.24 -26.80
CA GLN A 17 -1.82 2.18 -26.73
C GLN A 17 -3.21 2.71 -26.37
N VAL A 18 -3.31 3.59 -25.37
CA VAL A 18 -4.58 4.23 -25.01
C VAL A 18 -5.15 5.07 -26.16
N ALA A 19 -4.30 5.84 -26.86
CA ALA A 19 -4.75 6.57 -28.06
C ALA A 19 -5.25 5.63 -29.17
N GLN A 20 -4.71 4.42 -29.25
CA GLN A 20 -5.21 3.39 -30.17
C GLN A 20 -6.58 2.87 -29.73
N MET A 21 -6.80 2.64 -28.41
CA MET A 21 -8.10 2.19 -27.88
C MET A 21 -9.22 3.20 -28.20
N PHE A 22 -8.95 4.51 -28.14
CA PHE A 22 -9.92 5.52 -28.59
C PHE A 22 -10.27 5.36 -30.08
N ARG A 23 -9.28 5.15 -30.97
CA ARG A 23 -9.51 4.93 -32.41
C ARG A 23 -10.29 3.64 -32.68
N GLU A 24 -10.16 2.65 -31.83
CA GLU A 24 -10.86 1.36 -31.92
C GLU A 24 -12.26 1.39 -31.32
N GLY A 25 -12.70 2.53 -30.75
CA GLY A 25 -14.01 2.65 -30.12
C GLY A 25 -14.16 1.82 -28.85
N ARG A 26 -13.07 1.46 -28.19
CA ARG A 26 -13.05 0.66 -26.95
C ARG A 26 -13.33 1.50 -25.70
N ILE A 27 -13.25 2.81 -25.82
CA ILE A 27 -13.55 3.74 -24.74
C ILE A 27 -14.95 4.30 -24.99
N THR A 28 -15.86 4.06 -24.06
CA THR A 28 -17.24 4.53 -24.13
C THR A 28 -17.61 5.25 -22.83
N ASP A 29 -18.75 5.91 -22.84
CA ASP A 29 -19.42 6.32 -21.62
C ASP A 29 -20.29 5.18 -21.02
N ALA A 30 -21.03 5.48 -19.96
CA ALA A 30 -21.88 4.51 -19.27
C ALA A 30 -23.09 4.07 -20.13
N ASP A 31 -23.50 4.87 -21.10
CA ASP A 31 -24.60 4.57 -22.02
C ASP A 31 -24.12 3.78 -23.26
N GLY A 32 -22.81 3.57 -23.38
CA GLY A 32 -22.17 2.83 -24.48
C GLY A 32 -21.81 3.71 -25.67
N GLU A 33 -21.95 5.02 -25.59
CA GLU A 33 -21.54 5.96 -26.65
C GLU A 33 -20.02 6.09 -26.70
N VAL A 34 -19.48 6.07 -27.93
CA VAL A 34 -18.03 6.13 -28.13
C VAL A 34 -17.47 7.49 -27.72
N MET A 35 -16.46 7.45 -26.87
CA MET A 35 -15.76 8.64 -26.40
C MET A 35 -14.53 8.95 -27.24
N TYR A 36 -14.18 10.25 -27.34
CA TYR A 36 -13.02 10.75 -28.04
C TYR A 36 -11.95 11.30 -27.07
N ALA A 37 -10.70 11.33 -27.48
CA ALA A 37 -9.56 11.68 -26.62
C ALA A 37 -9.58 13.12 -26.06
N ASP A 38 -10.35 14.01 -26.65
CA ASP A 38 -10.53 15.43 -26.29
C ASP A 38 -11.86 15.73 -25.58
N ASP A 39 -12.70 14.71 -25.41
CA ASP A 39 -13.93 14.84 -24.62
C ASP A 39 -13.63 15.21 -23.14
N PRO A 40 -14.60 15.77 -22.43
CA PRO A 40 -14.46 16.07 -21.02
C PRO A 40 -14.12 14.81 -20.21
N LEU A 41 -13.25 14.96 -19.20
CA LEU A 41 -12.94 13.88 -18.26
C LEU A 41 -14.04 13.78 -17.20
N ASP A 42 -14.80 12.70 -17.27
CA ASP A 42 -15.70 12.24 -16.22
C ASP A 42 -15.33 10.78 -15.91
N HIS A 43 -14.60 10.57 -14.82
CA HIS A 43 -14.04 9.27 -14.46
C HIS A 43 -15.11 8.20 -14.25
N ASP A 44 -16.20 8.57 -13.57
CA ASP A 44 -17.24 7.62 -13.17
C ASP A 44 -18.11 7.20 -14.35
N ASN A 45 -18.18 8.04 -15.37
CA ASN A 45 -18.92 7.79 -16.60
C ASN A 45 -18.12 7.00 -17.66
N LEU A 46 -16.79 6.95 -17.53
CA LEU A 46 -15.95 6.25 -18.52
C LEU A 46 -15.97 4.73 -18.33
N ARG A 47 -15.90 4.04 -19.49
CA ARG A 47 -15.78 2.58 -19.58
C ARG A 47 -14.63 2.23 -20.54
N VAL A 48 -13.96 1.12 -20.25
CA VAL A 48 -12.99 0.49 -21.14
C VAL A 48 -13.47 -0.92 -21.43
N ASP A 49 -13.71 -1.23 -22.69
CA ASP A 49 -14.29 -2.51 -23.13
C ASP A 49 -15.63 -2.84 -22.39
N GLY A 50 -16.41 -1.81 -22.09
CA GLY A 50 -17.69 -1.91 -21.39
C GLY A 50 -17.59 -1.94 -19.86
N GLU A 51 -16.39 -2.06 -19.29
CA GLU A 51 -16.17 -2.14 -17.84
C GLU A 51 -15.85 -0.77 -17.23
N PRO A 52 -16.34 -0.47 -16.01
CA PRO A 52 -15.97 0.73 -15.25
C PRO A 52 -14.44 0.85 -15.07
N LEU A 53 -13.97 2.07 -14.94
CA LEU A 53 -12.55 2.29 -14.65
C LEU A 53 -12.17 1.78 -13.25
N ASP A 54 -10.90 1.39 -13.11
CA ASP A 54 -10.30 1.21 -11.79
C ASP A 54 -10.33 2.54 -11.00
N PRO A 55 -10.29 2.53 -9.66
CA PRO A 55 -10.34 3.74 -8.85
C PRO A 55 -9.40 4.84 -9.34
N PRO A 56 -9.77 6.13 -9.27
CA PRO A 56 -8.95 7.24 -9.70
C PRO A 56 -7.65 7.35 -8.88
N GLN A 57 -6.76 8.24 -9.29
CA GLN A 57 -5.57 8.59 -8.49
C GLN A 57 -6.02 9.16 -7.14
N GLY A 58 -5.25 8.88 -6.09
CA GLY A 58 -5.58 9.18 -4.70
C GLY A 58 -6.22 7.99 -3.98
N MET A 59 -6.22 6.80 -4.60
CA MET A 59 -6.79 5.60 -3.99
C MET A 59 -6.02 5.17 -2.74
N LEU A 60 -6.75 4.58 -1.81
CA LEU A 60 -6.23 3.84 -0.67
C LEU A 60 -6.73 2.40 -0.76
N LEU A 61 -5.79 1.46 -0.80
CA LEU A 61 -6.09 0.03 -0.85
C LEU A 61 -5.61 -0.65 0.42
N MET A 62 -6.43 -1.50 0.98
CA MET A 62 -6.12 -2.30 2.15
C MET A 62 -5.89 -3.76 1.73
N LEU A 63 -4.77 -4.31 2.19
CA LEU A 63 -4.40 -5.71 2.00
C LEU A 63 -4.16 -6.36 3.35
N HIS A 64 -4.73 -7.54 3.60
CA HIS A 64 -4.23 -8.43 4.63
C HIS A 64 -3.02 -9.17 4.04
N LYS A 65 -1.81 -8.68 4.32
CA LYS A 65 -0.57 -9.26 3.80
C LYS A 65 -0.37 -10.68 4.36
N PRO A 66 -0.26 -11.70 3.54
CA PRO A 66 0.13 -13.02 4.01
C PRO A 66 1.64 -13.09 4.29
N VAL A 67 2.08 -14.09 5.06
CA VAL A 67 3.51 -14.43 5.20
C VAL A 67 4.12 -14.84 3.86
N GLY A 68 5.44 -14.70 3.75
CA GLY A 68 6.20 -15.13 2.57
C GLY A 68 6.34 -14.07 1.47
N TYR A 69 5.77 -12.87 1.63
CA TYR A 69 5.86 -11.76 0.68
C TYR A 69 6.63 -10.58 1.26
N THR A 70 7.55 -10.03 0.50
CA THR A 70 8.37 -8.87 0.87
C THR A 70 7.71 -7.56 0.43
N CYS A 71 7.73 -6.55 1.31
CA CYS A 71 7.29 -5.19 0.99
C CYS A 71 8.38 -4.43 0.21
N SER A 72 8.64 -4.85 -1.02
CA SER A 72 9.63 -4.27 -1.91
C SER A 72 9.11 -4.26 -3.34
N THR A 73 9.63 -3.37 -4.18
CA THR A 73 9.34 -3.32 -5.62
C THR A 73 10.38 -4.08 -6.46
N LYS A 74 11.51 -4.51 -5.87
CA LYS A 74 12.67 -5.04 -6.60
C LYS A 74 13.29 -6.30 -5.98
N ASP A 75 12.63 -6.91 -5.02
CA ASP A 75 13.11 -8.18 -4.45
C ASP A 75 12.98 -9.31 -5.47
N PRO A 76 13.97 -10.22 -5.60
CA PRO A 76 13.89 -11.35 -6.53
C PRO A 76 12.88 -12.43 -6.11
N GLY A 77 12.41 -12.40 -4.85
CA GLY A 77 11.40 -13.31 -4.34
C GLY A 77 9.97 -12.83 -4.60
N ARG A 78 9.03 -13.39 -3.84
CA ARG A 78 7.62 -12.94 -3.87
C ARG A 78 7.49 -11.58 -3.23
N ILE A 79 6.85 -10.65 -3.91
CA ILE A 79 6.61 -9.29 -3.43
C ILE A 79 5.12 -9.01 -3.27
N VAL A 80 4.77 -8.08 -2.38
CA VAL A 80 3.36 -7.74 -2.12
C VAL A 80 2.62 -7.22 -3.35
N TYR A 81 3.33 -6.69 -4.33
CA TYR A 81 2.76 -6.26 -5.60
C TYR A 81 2.25 -7.43 -6.47
N ASP A 82 2.73 -8.66 -6.25
CA ASP A 82 2.25 -9.86 -6.97
C ASP A 82 0.83 -10.24 -6.55
N LEU A 83 0.38 -9.74 -5.40
CA LEU A 83 -0.97 -9.92 -4.88
C LEU A 83 -1.97 -8.90 -5.45
N LEU A 84 -1.49 -7.86 -6.11
CA LEU A 84 -2.34 -6.83 -6.70
C LEU A 84 -2.75 -7.22 -8.12
N PRO A 85 -3.93 -6.74 -8.59
CA PRO A 85 -4.30 -6.85 -10.00
C PRO A 85 -3.17 -6.35 -10.90
N PRO A 86 -2.88 -7.01 -12.04
CA PRO A 86 -1.72 -6.66 -12.90
C PRO A 86 -1.69 -5.18 -13.30
N ARG A 87 -2.86 -4.58 -13.59
CA ARG A 87 -3.00 -3.18 -13.99
C ARG A 87 -2.56 -2.21 -12.90
N TYR A 88 -2.77 -2.54 -11.62
CA TYR A 88 -2.36 -1.70 -10.49
C TYR A 88 -0.84 -1.54 -10.39
N ARG A 89 -0.08 -2.50 -10.92
CA ARG A 89 1.38 -2.42 -11.02
C ARG A 89 1.88 -1.48 -12.12
N LEU A 90 0.99 -1.09 -13.03
CA LEU A 90 1.29 -0.22 -14.18
C LEU A 90 0.84 1.23 -13.95
N ARG A 91 0.28 1.54 -12.79
CA ARG A 91 -0.19 2.91 -12.46
C ARG A 91 0.96 3.91 -12.37
N SER A 92 0.64 5.17 -12.66
CA SER A 92 1.56 6.29 -12.50
C SER A 92 0.82 7.47 -11.83
N PRO A 93 1.14 7.83 -10.58
CA PRO A 93 2.19 7.25 -9.72
C PRO A 93 1.94 5.77 -9.36
N LEU A 94 3.04 5.05 -9.12
CA LEU A 94 2.96 3.68 -8.65
C LEU A 94 2.35 3.64 -7.23
N LEU A 95 1.50 2.65 -6.97
CA LEU A 95 1.05 2.37 -5.61
C LEU A 95 2.25 2.08 -4.71
N SER A 96 2.33 2.78 -3.61
CA SER A 96 3.38 2.61 -2.59
C SER A 96 2.79 2.02 -1.31
N THR A 97 3.53 1.14 -0.65
CA THR A 97 3.13 0.63 0.66
C THR A 97 3.24 1.72 1.72
N VAL A 98 2.23 1.83 2.58
CA VAL A 98 2.24 2.72 3.75
C VAL A 98 2.89 1.96 4.91
N GLY A 99 4.19 2.15 5.05
CA GLY A 99 5.02 1.34 5.94
C GLY A 99 5.36 -0.02 5.31
N ARG A 100 5.91 -0.89 6.13
CA ARG A 100 6.32 -2.23 5.72
C ARG A 100 6.04 -3.23 6.83
N LEU A 101 5.76 -4.46 6.44
CA LEU A 101 5.79 -5.64 7.28
C LEU A 101 6.89 -6.56 6.76
N ASP A 102 7.57 -7.23 7.64
CA ASP A 102 8.58 -8.21 7.28
C ASP A 102 7.97 -9.37 6.50
N ARG A 103 8.82 -10.14 5.82
CA ARG A 103 8.39 -11.26 5.00
C ARG A 103 7.55 -12.27 5.77
N ASP A 104 7.94 -12.55 7.00
CA ASP A 104 7.33 -13.54 7.88
C ASP A 104 6.23 -12.95 8.78
N THR A 105 5.90 -11.67 8.61
CA THR A 105 4.82 -10.98 9.30
C THR A 105 3.59 -10.92 8.41
N SER A 106 2.43 -11.29 8.94
CA SER A 106 1.11 -11.08 8.32
C SER A 106 0.39 -9.90 8.95
N GLY A 107 -0.58 -9.34 8.25
CA GLY A 107 -1.46 -8.32 8.81
C GLY A 107 -1.78 -7.17 7.87
N LEU A 108 -2.24 -6.06 8.44
CA LEU A 108 -2.69 -4.89 7.71
C LEU A 108 -1.52 -4.22 6.96
N LEU A 109 -1.65 -4.13 5.66
CA LEU A 109 -0.79 -3.35 4.78
C LEU A 109 -1.65 -2.43 3.91
N LEU A 110 -1.36 -1.15 3.93
CA LEU A 110 -2.02 -0.17 3.09
C LEU A 110 -1.14 0.16 1.88
N PHE A 111 -1.80 0.45 0.74
CA PHE A 111 -1.16 1.00 -0.45
C PHE A 111 -1.87 2.27 -0.86
N THR A 112 -1.12 3.23 -1.37
CA THR A 112 -1.68 4.45 -1.95
C THR A 112 -0.80 4.99 -3.07
N ASP A 113 -1.40 5.66 -4.04
CA ASP A 113 -0.74 6.50 -5.04
C ASP A 113 -0.83 8.00 -4.70
N ASP A 114 -1.34 8.34 -3.51
CA ASP A 114 -1.29 9.69 -2.93
C ASP A 114 -0.02 9.86 -2.07
N GLY A 115 0.99 10.50 -2.63
CA GLY A 115 2.26 10.77 -1.93
C GLY A 115 2.10 11.66 -0.70
N ALA A 116 1.13 12.58 -0.68
CA ALA A 116 0.88 13.43 0.49
C ALA A 116 0.27 12.62 1.64
N LEU A 117 -0.69 11.75 1.34
CA LEU A 117 -1.26 10.81 2.30
C LEU A 117 -0.19 9.85 2.84
N LEU A 118 0.61 9.26 1.94
CA LEU A 118 1.73 8.38 2.31
C LEU A 118 2.66 9.07 3.30
N HIS A 119 3.13 10.27 2.98
CA HIS A 119 4.02 11.03 3.84
C HIS A 119 3.38 11.37 5.19
N ARG A 120 2.10 11.76 5.20
CA ARG A 120 1.37 12.09 6.42
C ARG A 120 1.23 10.89 7.37
N ILE A 121 1.04 9.67 6.83
CA ILE A 121 0.88 8.46 7.65
C ILE A 121 2.24 7.89 8.08
N SER A 122 3.24 7.87 7.17
CA SER A 122 4.52 7.18 7.42
C SER A 122 5.58 8.06 8.08
N SER A 123 5.39 9.40 8.11
CA SER A 123 6.34 10.31 8.73
C SER A 123 6.48 10.05 10.23
N PRO A 124 7.70 9.98 10.77
CA PRO A 124 7.91 9.93 12.22
C PRO A 124 7.27 11.10 12.99
N LYS A 125 7.08 12.24 12.31
CA LYS A 125 6.43 13.43 12.88
C LYS A 125 4.91 13.28 13.02
N SER A 126 4.30 12.31 12.37
CA SER A 126 2.83 12.11 12.42
C SER A 126 2.34 11.60 13.76
N LYS A 127 3.22 10.99 14.56
CA LYS A 127 2.91 10.37 15.85
C LYS A 127 1.74 9.37 15.78
N LEU A 128 1.52 8.77 14.61
CA LEU A 128 0.53 7.71 14.46
C LEU A 128 1.08 6.43 15.06
N SER A 129 0.43 5.97 16.11
CA SER A 129 0.78 4.70 16.75
C SER A 129 0.48 3.53 15.82
N LYS A 130 1.33 2.51 15.89
CA LYS A 130 1.14 1.22 15.22
C LYS A 130 1.03 0.14 16.28
N VAL A 131 -0.04 -0.64 16.20
CA VAL A 131 -0.32 -1.69 17.16
C VAL A 131 -0.08 -3.04 16.50
N TYR A 132 0.72 -3.88 17.15
CA TYR A 132 1.04 -5.23 16.71
C TYR A 132 0.66 -6.23 17.80
N GLU A 133 0.08 -7.34 17.40
CA GLU A 133 -0.05 -8.51 18.28
C GLU A 133 1.01 -9.53 17.88
N ALA A 134 1.73 -10.04 18.87
CA ALA A 134 2.80 -11.01 18.66
C ALA A 134 2.62 -12.23 19.56
N THR A 135 2.78 -13.40 18.93
CA THR A 135 2.93 -14.67 19.64
C THR A 135 4.42 -14.97 19.80
N LEU A 136 4.86 -15.13 21.04
CA LEU A 136 6.26 -15.31 21.37
C LEU A 136 6.65 -16.79 21.31
N ALA A 137 7.91 -17.05 20.94
CA ALA A 137 8.47 -18.41 20.94
C ALA A 137 8.68 -18.96 22.35
N SER A 138 8.86 -18.08 23.33
CA SER A 138 9.08 -18.43 24.75
C SER A 138 8.20 -17.57 25.64
N ASP A 139 8.00 -18.02 26.87
CA ASP A 139 7.25 -17.27 27.87
C ASP A 139 7.99 -15.97 28.23
N LEU A 140 7.23 -14.94 28.55
CA LEU A 140 7.76 -13.67 29.09
C LEU A 140 8.52 -13.88 30.39
N ARG A 141 9.56 -13.09 30.60
CA ARG A 141 10.37 -13.09 31.83
C ARG A 141 9.78 -12.20 32.91
N GLY A 142 8.95 -11.23 32.52
CA GLY A 142 8.25 -10.31 33.42
C GLY A 142 8.85 -8.89 33.47
N ASP A 143 9.97 -8.66 32.81
CA ASP A 143 10.66 -7.34 32.78
C ASP A 143 10.58 -6.62 31.41
N GLU A 144 10.01 -7.27 30.39
CA GLU A 144 9.96 -6.77 29.03
C GLU A 144 9.28 -5.40 28.93
N ALA A 145 8.18 -5.19 29.66
CA ALA A 145 7.48 -3.91 29.64
C ALA A 145 8.39 -2.76 30.08
N ASN A 146 9.20 -2.96 31.12
CA ASN A 146 10.14 -1.96 31.59
C ASN A 146 11.28 -1.74 30.60
N ILE A 147 11.79 -2.82 29.98
CA ILE A 147 12.86 -2.77 28.98
C ILE A 147 12.40 -1.96 27.76
N PHE A 148 11.23 -2.25 27.21
CA PHE A 148 10.70 -1.54 26.06
C PHE A 148 10.35 -0.07 26.36
N ALA A 149 9.83 0.21 27.56
CA ALA A 149 9.51 1.57 27.97
C ALA A 149 10.76 2.43 28.26
N SER A 150 11.89 1.81 28.55
CA SER A 150 13.13 2.52 28.95
C SER A 150 13.76 3.34 27.85
N GLY A 151 13.55 2.97 26.57
CA GLY A 151 14.25 3.57 25.44
C GLY A 151 15.75 3.29 25.40
N THR A 152 16.21 2.27 26.12
CA THR A 152 17.63 1.86 26.17
C THR A 152 17.90 0.57 25.39
N LEU A 153 16.86 -0.05 24.84
CA LEU A 153 16.98 -1.31 24.09
C LEU A 153 17.80 -1.08 22.82
N MET A 154 18.87 -1.86 22.67
CA MET A 154 19.73 -1.86 21.49
C MET A 154 19.50 -3.14 20.69
N LEU A 155 19.34 -3.02 19.38
CA LEU A 155 19.45 -4.15 18.45
C LEU A 155 20.89 -4.27 17.95
N GLU A 156 21.34 -5.50 17.70
CA GLU A 156 22.72 -5.77 17.22
C GLU A 156 23.05 -5.03 15.90
N SER A 157 22.03 -4.76 15.08
CA SER A 157 22.18 -4.06 13.80
C SER A 157 22.12 -2.53 13.91
N GLU A 158 21.81 -1.98 15.07
CA GLU A 158 21.54 -0.55 15.24
C GLU A 158 22.66 0.13 16.05
N GLN A 159 22.96 1.38 15.73
CA GLN A 159 23.95 2.19 16.45
C GLN A 159 23.34 3.07 17.54
N THR A 160 22.03 3.18 17.57
CA THR A 160 21.29 4.00 18.53
C THR A 160 20.21 3.15 19.22
N PRO A 161 19.88 3.46 20.49
CA PRO A 161 18.77 2.81 21.16
C PRO A 161 17.46 2.97 20.42
N LEU A 162 16.61 1.96 20.49
CA LEU A 162 15.25 2.03 19.99
C LEU A 162 14.45 3.05 20.79
N MET A 163 13.48 3.68 20.13
CA MET A 163 12.51 4.53 20.82
C MET A 163 11.70 3.68 21.83
N PRO A 164 11.25 4.31 22.94
CA PRO A 164 10.34 3.64 23.87
C PRO A 164 9.10 3.09 23.17
N ALA A 165 8.66 1.91 23.61
CA ALA A 165 7.45 1.27 23.14
C ALA A 165 6.65 0.72 24.32
N GLU A 166 5.35 0.55 24.14
CA GLU A 166 4.47 -0.01 25.16
C GLU A 166 4.21 -1.48 24.86
N ILE A 167 4.27 -2.32 25.89
CA ILE A 167 3.85 -3.72 25.85
C ILE A 167 2.70 -3.93 26.81
N GLU A 168 1.59 -4.43 26.27
CA GLU A 168 0.48 -5.00 27.02
C GLU A 168 0.61 -6.52 26.97
N VAL A 169 0.70 -7.16 28.15
CA VAL A 169 0.75 -8.61 28.29
C VAL A 169 -0.67 -9.16 28.26
N ILE A 170 -0.99 -9.96 27.23
CA ILE A 170 -2.28 -10.65 27.11
C ILE A 170 -2.23 -11.98 27.87
N ASP A 171 -1.18 -12.75 27.66
CA ASP A 171 -0.86 -13.96 28.42
C ASP A 171 0.65 -14.24 28.40
N ALA A 172 1.10 -15.40 28.86
CA ALA A 172 2.52 -15.75 28.96
C ALA A 172 3.29 -15.66 27.62
N ARG A 173 2.60 -15.76 26.49
CA ARG A 173 3.20 -15.78 25.15
C ARG A 173 2.54 -14.83 24.16
N HIS A 174 1.52 -14.11 24.56
CA HIS A 174 0.85 -13.16 23.69
C HIS A 174 0.98 -11.76 24.23
N VAL A 175 1.45 -10.86 23.41
CA VAL A 175 1.64 -9.45 23.73
C VAL A 175 1.05 -8.56 22.66
N ARG A 176 0.65 -7.37 23.09
CA ARG A 176 0.33 -6.26 22.19
C ARG A 176 1.39 -5.18 22.33
N LEU A 177 2.02 -4.81 21.22
CA LEU A 177 3.06 -3.80 21.14
C LEU A 177 2.50 -2.54 20.50
N THR A 178 2.67 -1.39 21.15
CA THR A 178 2.33 -0.08 20.58
C THR A 178 3.61 0.71 20.33
N LEU A 179 3.84 1.02 19.06
CA LEU A 179 4.98 1.82 18.59
C LEU A 179 4.48 3.22 18.17
N HIS A 180 5.24 4.25 18.52
CA HIS A 180 4.92 5.66 18.23
C HIS A 180 5.80 6.27 17.16
#